data_edbff970bbe468aba12e3de19fc5d30f
#
_entry.id   edbff970bbe468aba12e3de19fc5d30f
#
_cell.length_a   1.000
_cell.length_b   1.000
_cell.length_c   1.000
_cell.angle_alpha   90.00
_cell.angle_beta   90.00
_cell.angle_gamma   90.00
#
_symmetry.space_group_name_H-M   'P 1'
#
loop_
_entity.id
_entity.type
_entity.pdbx_description
1 polymer ?
#
loop_
_entity_poly.entity_id
_entity_poly.type
_entity_poly.pdbx_seq_one_letter_code
_entity_poly.pdbx_strand_id
1 'polypeptide(L)'
;MIEIKELSDNIDDELGDAKKYARLALRYKDKNRSLAETYYNLSLEELRHANSVLHEEGVKMIEQYRRETGEPPAPMQAAYDRDHEVEIEKTAEIKMLQAMYKGG
;
A
#
# COMPACT_ATOMS: atom_id res chain seq x y z
N MET A 1 7.68 11.68 14.61
CA MET A 1 8.59 10.52 14.62
C MET A 1 9.06 10.22 13.20
N ILE A 2 10.36 10.30 12.99
CA ILE A 2 10.98 10.15 11.67
C ILE A 2 10.71 8.77 11.07
N GLU A 3 10.80 7.72 11.86
CA GLU A 3 10.62 6.34 11.42
C GLU A 3 9.21 6.09 10.87
N ILE A 4 8.20 6.68 11.52
CA ILE A 4 6.81 6.54 11.06
C ILE A 4 6.61 7.26 9.72
N LYS A 5 7.21 8.45 9.56
CA LYS A 5 7.13 9.18 8.31
C LYS A 5 7.82 8.44 7.17
N GLU A 6 9.01 7.90 7.41
CA GLU A 6 9.71 7.11 6.42
C GLU A 6 8.92 5.86 6.03
N LEU A 7 8.32 5.20 7.00
CA LEU A 7 7.47 4.03 6.76
C LEU A 7 6.25 4.40 5.92
N SER A 8 5.59 5.52 6.25
CA SER A 8 4.43 6.00 5.49
C SER A 8 4.82 6.32 4.04
N ASP A 9 5.96 6.96 3.82
CA ASP A 9 6.47 7.24 2.48
C ASP A 9 6.74 5.96 1.70
N ASN A 10 7.31 4.94 2.36
CA ASN A 10 7.56 3.63 1.74
C ASN A 10 6.25 2.93 1.37
N ILE A 11 5.22 3.01 2.22
CA ILE A 11 3.90 2.46 1.92
C ILE A 11 3.32 3.14 0.67
N ASP A 12 3.41 4.46 0.60
CA ASP A 12 2.94 5.20 -0.57
C ASP A 12 3.67 4.81 -1.85
N ASP A 13 4.98 4.60 -1.78
CA ASP A 13 5.77 4.16 -2.92
C ASP A 13 5.34 2.77 -3.39
N GLU A 14 5.14 1.83 -2.46
CA GLU A 14 4.69 0.47 -2.78
C GLU A 14 3.28 0.48 -3.39
N LEU A 15 2.38 1.31 -2.88
CA LEU A 15 1.03 1.46 -3.44
C LEU A 15 1.08 2.06 -4.84
N GLY A 16 1.94 3.05 -5.06
CA GLY A 16 2.16 3.64 -6.38
C GLY A 16 2.66 2.61 -7.38
N ASP A 17 3.61 1.78 -6.98
CA ASP A 17 4.13 0.70 -7.82
C ASP A 17 3.06 -0.36 -8.10
N ALA A 18 2.29 -0.75 -7.08
CA ALA A 18 1.19 -1.71 -7.26
C ALA A 18 0.18 -1.21 -8.29
N LYS A 19 -0.18 0.06 -8.24
CA LYS A 19 -1.10 0.68 -9.19
C LYS A 19 -0.51 0.70 -10.61
N LYS A 20 0.75 1.10 -10.73
CA LYS A 20 1.46 1.12 -12.02
C LYS A 20 1.47 -0.26 -12.66
N TYR A 21 1.82 -1.28 -11.91
CA TYR A 21 1.87 -2.65 -12.42
C TYR A 21 0.49 -3.18 -12.79
N ALA A 22 -0.56 -2.86 -12.03
CA ALA A 22 -1.92 -3.24 -12.38
C ALA A 22 -2.36 -2.61 -13.71
N ARG A 23 -2.03 -1.35 -13.94
CA ARG A 23 -2.30 -0.66 -15.20
C ARG A 23 -1.52 -1.25 -16.37
N LEU A 24 -0.26 -1.60 -16.14
CA LEU A 24 0.56 -2.25 -17.17
C LEU A 24 0.03 -3.64 -17.51
N ALA A 25 -0.44 -4.40 -16.52
CA ALA A 25 -1.09 -5.68 -16.76
C ALA A 25 -2.31 -5.54 -17.69
N LEU A 26 -3.16 -4.56 -17.41
CA LEU A 26 -4.32 -4.27 -18.27
C LEU A 26 -3.90 -3.87 -19.69
N ARG A 27 -2.86 -3.03 -19.81
CA ARG A 27 -2.35 -2.56 -21.10
C ARG A 27 -1.90 -3.72 -22.00
N TYR A 28 -1.21 -4.70 -21.42
CA TYR A 28 -0.63 -5.81 -22.18
C TYR A 28 -1.48 -7.06 -22.20
N LYS A 29 -2.64 -7.06 -21.57
CA LYS A 29 -3.51 -8.25 -21.45
C LYS A 29 -3.76 -8.96 -22.77
N ASP A 30 -4.02 -8.21 -23.83
CA ASP A 30 -4.32 -8.76 -25.14
C ASP A 30 -3.13 -8.74 -26.12
N LYS A 31 -2.03 -8.11 -25.75
CA LYS A 31 -0.87 -7.93 -26.60
C LYS A 31 0.27 -8.88 -26.27
N ASN A 32 0.50 -9.09 -24.98
CA ASN A 32 1.57 -9.95 -24.48
C ASN A 32 1.15 -10.54 -23.14
N ARG A 33 0.54 -11.71 -23.19
CA ARG A 33 -0.04 -12.34 -22.01
C ARG A 33 0.99 -12.65 -20.93
N SER A 34 2.17 -13.12 -21.30
CA SER A 34 3.24 -13.42 -20.35
C SER A 34 3.70 -12.18 -19.60
N LEU A 35 3.90 -11.08 -20.31
CA LEU A 35 4.29 -9.82 -19.70
C LEU A 35 3.18 -9.27 -18.80
N ALA A 36 1.94 -9.34 -19.26
CA ALA A 36 0.78 -8.90 -18.48
C ALA A 36 0.67 -9.67 -17.17
N GLU A 37 0.83 -10.99 -17.19
CA GLU A 37 0.78 -11.83 -16.01
C GLU A 37 1.91 -11.49 -15.05
N THR A 38 3.11 -11.21 -15.54
CA THR A 38 4.23 -10.77 -14.72
C THR A 38 3.90 -9.46 -14.00
N TYR A 39 3.36 -8.46 -14.70
CA TYR A 39 2.96 -7.21 -14.09
C TYR A 39 1.84 -7.40 -13.07
N TYR A 40 0.87 -8.25 -13.36
CA TYR A 40 -0.20 -8.56 -12.42
C TYR A 40 0.37 -9.13 -11.11
N ASN A 41 1.27 -10.09 -11.20
CA ASN A 41 1.90 -10.70 -10.04
C ASN A 41 2.74 -9.70 -9.25
N LEU A 42 3.46 -8.81 -9.94
CA LEU A 42 4.20 -7.72 -9.29
C LEU A 42 3.26 -6.77 -8.54
N SER A 43 2.11 -6.46 -9.14
CA SER A 43 1.09 -5.63 -8.47
C SER A 43 0.61 -6.26 -7.18
N LEU A 44 0.33 -7.57 -7.18
CA LEU A 44 -0.08 -8.29 -5.97
C LEU A 44 1.00 -8.26 -4.89
N GLU A 45 2.26 -8.46 -5.26
CA GLU A 45 3.38 -8.43 -4.33
C GLU A 45 3.57 -7.06 -3.69
N GLU A 46 3.52 -5.99 -4.50
CA GLU A 46 3.68 -4.63 -3.99
C GLU A 46 2.54 -4.25 -3.05
N LEU A 47 1.31 -4.65 -3.38
CA LEU A 47 0.16 -4.40 -2.51
C LEU A 47 0.29 -5.14 -1.18
N ARG A 48 0.78 -6.38 -1.21
CA ARG A 48 1.03 -7.15 0.02
C ARG A 48 2.10 -6.49 0.89
N HIS A 49 3.18 -6.00 0.27
CA HIS A 49 4.24 -5.29 1.01
C HIS A 49 3.67 -4.07 1.73
N ALA A 50 2.85 -3.27 1.05
CA ALA A 50 2.26 -2.08 1.64
C ALA A 50 1.30 -2.42 2.77
N ASN A 51 0.33 -3.31 2.52
CA ASN A 51 -0.78 -3.55 3.42
C ASN A 51 -0.49 -4.54 4.55
N SER A 52 0.40 -5.50 4.33
CA SER A 52 0.67 -6.53 5.33
C SER A 52 2.01 -6.32 6.01
N VAL A 53 3.07 -6.11 5.25
CA VAL A 53 4.42 -6.03 5.82
C VAL A 53 4.67 -4.66 6.45
N LEU A 54 4.58 -3.60 5.64
CA LEU A 54 4.91 -2.25 6.12
C LEU A 54 3.85 -1.67 7.04
N HIS A 55 2.59 -1.90 6.76
CA HIS A 55 1.49 -1.43 7.61
C HIS A 55 1.60 -2.00 9.03
N GLU A 56 1.87 -3.29 9.17
CA GLU A 56 2.01 -3.92 10.48
C GLU A 56 3.17 -3.35 11.29
N GLU A 57 4.27 -2.98 10.65
CA GLU A 57 5.38 -2.31 11.33
C GLU A 57 4.95 -0.94 11.89
N GLY A 58 4.11 -0.21 11.15
CA GLY A 58 3.54 1.05 11.63
C GLY A 58 2.66 0.88 12.86
N VAL A 59 1.83 -0.16 12.87
CA VAL A 59 0.99 -0.49 14.02
C VAL A 59 1.87 -0.80 15.24
N LYS A 60 2.92 -1.59 15.07
CA LYS A 60 3.86 -1.91 16.15
C LYS A 60 4.54 -0.67 16.71
N MET A 61 4.93 0.27 15.86
CA MET A 61 5.57 1.51 16.30
C MET A 61 4.62 2.37 17.15
N ILE A 62 3.36 2.49 16.76
CA ILE A 62 2.35 3.24 17.52
C ILE A 62 2.08 2.57 18.88
N GLU A 63 1.95 1.25 18.89
CA GLU A 63 1.73 0.50 20.12
C GLU A 63 2.92 0.63 21.08
N GLN A 64 4.14 0.55 20.55
CA GLN A 64 5.36 0.74 21.36
C GLN A 64 5.42 2.13 21.94
N TYR A 65 5.09 3.16 21.17
CA TYR A 65 5.03 4.54 21.65
C TYR A 65 4.06 4.67 22.82
N ARG A 66 2.86 4.10 22.69
CA ARG A 66 1.85 4.11 23.75
C ARG A 66 2.33 3.45 25.03
N ARG A 67 3.02 2.32 24.92
CA ARG A 67 3.56 1.61 26.09
C ARG A 67 4.65 2.40 26.80
N GLU A 68 5.49 3.10 26.06
CA GLU A 68 6.66 3.79 26.62
C GLU A 68 6.34 5.20 27.11
N THR A 69 5.48 5.90 26.43
CA THR A 69 5.25 7.34 26.66
C THR A 69 3.78 7.71 26.92
N GLY A 70 2.85 6.75 26.82
CA GLY A 70 1.41 7.01 26.88
C GLY A 70 0.83 7.32 25.51
N GLU A 71 -0.28 8.07 25.47
CA GLU A 71 -0.93 8.38 24.21
C GLU A 71 -0.05 9.24 23.30
N PRO A 72 -0.03 8.97 21.98
CA PRO A 72 0.69 9.83 21.04
C PRO A 72 0.12 11.24 21.05
N PRO A 73 0.92 12.27 20.76
CA PRO A 73 0.41 13.63 20.60
C PRO A 73 -0.70 13.67 19.55
N ALA A 74 -1.74 14.49 19.77
CA ALA A 74 -2.89 14.57 18.89
C ALA A 74 -2.52 14.83 17.41
N PRO A 75 -1.57 15.73 17.07
CA PRO A 75 -1.17 15.92 15.68
C PRO A 75 -0.56 14.67 15.05
N MET A 76 0.19 13.88 15.80
CA MET A 76 0.80 12.64 15.34
C MET A 76 -0.28 11.58 15.05
N GLN A 77 -1.24 11.43 15.95
CA GLN A 77 -2.35 10.50 15.76
C GLN A 77 -3.20 10.90 14.55
N ALA A 78 -3.49 12.19 14.40
CA ALA A 78 -4.27 12.70 13.28
C ALA A 78 -3.56 12.44 11.92
N ALA A 79 -2.23 12.63 11.89
CA ALA A 79 -1.45 12.34 10.68
C ALA A 79 -1.47 10.85 10.33
N TYR A 80 -1.32 9.99 11.32
CA TYR A 80 -1.39 8.53 11.14
C TYR A 80 -2.76 8.12 10.60
N ASP A 81 -3.83 8.64 11.20
CA ASP A 81 -5.21 8.29 10.78
C ASP A 81 -5.48 8.74 9.35
N ARG A 82 -5.01 9.93 8.97
CA ARG A 82 -5.16 10.46 7.62
C ARG A 82 -4.41 9.60 6.59
N ASP A 83 -3.17 9.24 6.89
CA ASP A 83 -2.37 8.39 6.03
C ASP A 83 -3.01 7.02 5.84
N HIS A 84 -3.60 6.48 6.90
CA HIS A 84 -4.31 5.20 6.86
C HIS A 84 -5.55 5.28 5.97
N GLU A 85 -6.32 6.35 6.04
CA GLU A 85 -7.48 6.57 5.15
C GLU A 85 -7.06 6.62 3.68
N VAL A 86 -5.98 7.34 3.39
CA VAL A 86 -5.43 7.41 2.02
C VAL A 86 -4.99 6.04 1.54
N GLU A 87 -4.34 5.26 2.39
CA GLU A 87 -3.93 3.89 2.09
C GLU A 87 -5.13 3.02 1.73
N ILE A 88 -6.21 3.11 2.50
CA ILE A 88 -7.45 2.35 2.24
C ILE A 88 -8.03 2.72 0.87
N GLU A 89 -8.11 4.00 0.56
CA GLU A 89 -8.64 4.47 -0.73
C GLU A 89 -7.79 4.00 -1.91
N LYS A 90 -6.48 4.13 -1.81
CA LYS A 90 -5.55 3.66 -2.85
C LYS A 90 -5.62 2.15 -3.04
N THR A 91 -5.71 1.41 -1.94
CA THR A 91 -5.84 -0.05 -1.98
C THR A 91 -7.11 -0.48 -2.71
N ALA A 92 -8.24 0.18 -2.44
CA ALA A 92 -9.50 -0.12 -3.13
C ALA A 92 -9.38 0.11 -4.64
N GLU A 93 -8.76 1.21 -5.07
CA GLU A 93 -8.52 1.50 -6.47
C GLU A 93 -7.64 0.43 -7.13
N ILE A 94 -6.55 0.05 -6.46
CA ILE A 94 -5.63 -0.98 -6.97
C ILE A 94 -6.35 -2.32 -7.12
N LYS A 95 -7.11 -2.73 -6.13
CA LYS A 95 -7.87 -3.99 -6.17
C LYS A 95 -8.90 -4.00 -7.30
N MET A 96 -9.52 -2.85 -7.57
CA MET A 96 -10.43 -2.72 -8.70
C MET A 96 -9.70 -2.96 -10.03
N LEU A 97 -8.52 -2.37 -10.21
CA LEU A 97 -7.70 -2.57 -11.42
C LEU A 97 -7.27 -4.04 -11.56
N GLN A 98 -6.86 -4.67 -10.48
CA GLN A 98 -6.49 -6.08 -10.46
C GLN A 98 -7.68 -6.98 -10.83
N ALA A 99 -8.87 -6.65 -10.32
CA ALA A 99 -10.09 -7.38 -10.64
C ALA A 99 -10.47 -7.22 -12.12
N MET A 100 -10.30 -6.04 -12.69
CA MET A 100 -10.53 -5.79 -14.12
C MET A 100 -9.61 -6.66 -14.98
N TYR A 101 -8.36 -6.82 -14.56
CA TYR A 101 -7.42 -7.70 -15.26
C TYR A 101 -7.90 -9.16 -15.21
N LYS A 102 -8.35 -9.65 -14.07
CA LYS A 102 -8.76 -11.05 -13.87
C LYS A 102 -10.12 -11.38 -14.46
N GLY A 103 -11.09 -10.52 -14.23
CA GLY A 103 -12.48 -10.82 -14.56
C GLY A 103 -12.99 -10.17 -15.82
N GLY A 104 -12.17 -9.39 -16.36
CA GLY A 104 -12.48 -8.71 -17.56
C GLY A 104 -13.25 -7.49 -17.46
#